data_b03dad058feff64d25ab1ad0f687da26
#
_entry.id   b03dad058feff64d25ab1ad0f687da26
#
_cell.length_a   1.000
_cell.length_b   1.000
_cell.length_c   1.000
_cell.angle_alpha   90.00
_cell.angle_beta   90.00
_cell.angle_gamma   90.00
#
_symmetry.space_group_name_H-M   'P 1'
#
loop_
_entity.id
_entity.type
_entity.pdbx_description
1 polymer ?
#
loop_
_entity_poly.entity_id
_entity_poly.type
_entity_poly.pdbx_seq_one_letter_code
_entity_poly.pdbx_strand_id
1 'polypeptide(L)'
;IEDSSQPDLRKKGKSALGDINYKSYTEEFDEIIKAEELENTEELTRLRKNLDQQLLQLKNFISKLANKLQRKLLAKQNRSWNFDLEEGLLDTSKLPRIIMDPYNSLSFKKEKDIEFKDTLVTILIDNSGSMRGKPISVAAICADILSRTLERCAVKVEILGFTTKHWKGGSSREKWMKNDKPTLPGRLNDLRHIIYKSADTPWSCLLYTSPSPRDRNV
;
A
#
# COMPACT_ATOMS: atom_id res chain seq x y z
N ILE A 1 15.49 42.17 -32.10
CA ILE A 1 15.44 40.70 -31.97
C ILE A 1 16.14 40.38 -30.67
N GLU A 2 15.38 40.40 -29.59
CA GLU A 2 15.86 40.09 -28.23
C GLU A 2 15.72 38.58 -27.96
N ASP A 3 16.87 37.99 -27.71
CA ASP A 3 17.01 36.59 -27.31
C ASP A 3 16.73 36.50 -25.81
N SER A 4 15.51 36.06 -25.46
CA SER A 4 15.10 35.80 -24.08
C SER A 4 15.44 34.37 -23.67
N SER A 5 16.70 34.13 -23.34
CA SER A 5 17.14 32.91 -22.68
C SER A 5 16.63 32.88 -21.23
N GLN A 6 15.54 32.15 -20.97
CA GLN A 6 15.10 31.86 -19.63
C GLN A 6 16.16 30.99 -18.94
N PRO A 7 16.58 31.34 -17.72
CA PRO A 7 17.52 30.52 -16.96
C PRO A 7 16.89 29.21 -16.56
N ASP A 8 17.53 28.11 -16.90
CA ASP A 8 17.13 26.76 -16.67
C ASP A 8 17.16 26.44 -15.15
N LEU A 9 16.03 26.66 -14.46
CA LEU A 9 15.85 26.42 -13.03
C LEU A 9 16.00 24.95 -12.61
N ARG A 10 16.08 24.02 -13.59
CA ARG A 10 16.22 22.59 -13.30
C ARG A 10 17.64 22.15 -12.94
N LYS A 11 18.65 22.94 -13.21
CA LYS A 11 20.06 22.57 -12.92
C LYS A 11 20.55 22.98 -11.53
N LYS A 12 19.87 23.90 -10.84
CA LYS A 12 20.25 24.32 -9.46
C LYS A 12 19.75 23.41 -8.34
N GLY A 13 18.83 22.46 -8.62
CA GLY A 13 18.27 21.56 -7.61
C GLY A 13 19.12 20.32 -7.27
N LYS A 14 20.13 19.98 -8.09
CA LYS A 14 20.92 18.75 -7.88
C LYS A 14 22.27 18.95 -7.17
N SER A 15 22.75 20.16 -7.00
CA SER A 15 24.04 20.40 -6.37
C SER A 15 23.99 20.99 -4.94
N ALA A 16 22.79 21.29 -4.43
CA ALA A 16 22.61 21.84 -3.07
C ALA A 16 22.16 20.78 -2.04
N LEU A 17 21.71 19.59 -2.48
CA LEU A 17 21.60 18.41 -1.61
C LEU A 17 22.88 17.59 -1.76
N GLY A 18 23.98 18.10 -1.21
CA GLY A 18 25.10 17.26 -0.84
C GLY A 18 24.53 16.10 -0.01
N ASP A 19 25.07 14.91 -0.15
CA ASP A 19 24.71 13.71 0.62
C ASP A 19 24.53 14.05 2.09
N ILE A 20 23.37 14.56 2.46
CA ILE A 20 22.95 14.68 3.86
C ILE A 20 22.63 13.25 4.21
N ASN A 21 23.62 12.55 4.72
CA ASN A 21 23.50 11.21 5.27
C ASN A 21 22.61 11.32 6.52
N TYR A 22 21.28 11.45 6.27
CA TYR A 22 20.30 11.61 7.33
C TYR A 22 20.30 10.35 8.18
N LYS A 23 20.62 10.51 9.46
CA LYS A 23 20.57 9.43 10.43
C LYS A 23 19.69 9.87 11.61
N SER A 24 18.74 9.01 12.02
CA SER A 24 17.98 9.22 13.26
C SER A 24 18.94 9.20 14.45
N TYR A 25 18.69 10.03 15.47
CA TYR A 25 19.51 10.08 16.69
C TYR A 25 19.50 8.75 17.41
N THR A 26 18.32 8.17 17.60
CA THR A 26 18.11 6.84 18.18
C THR A 26 16.80 6.24 17.67
N GLU A 27 16.75 4.93 17.57
CA GLU A 27 15.56 4.14 17.22
C GLU A 27 15.12 3.24 18.39
N GLU A 28 15.83 3.35 19.53
CA GLU A 28 15.63 2.52 20.72
C GLU A 28 14.20 2.63 21.31
N PHE A 29 13.57 3.80 21.16
CA PHE A 29 12.24 4.09 21.70
C PHE A 29 11.12 3.99 20.67
N ASP A 30 11.45 3.57 19.45
CA ASP A 30 10.46 3.32 18.40
C ASP A 30 9.71 2.02 18.72
N GLU A 31 8.42 2.01 18.41
CA GLU A 31 7.51 0.94 18.79
C GLU A 31 6.74 0.45 17.56
N ILE A 32 6.62 -0.87 17.44
CA ILE A 32 5.78 -1.51 16.41
C ILE A 32 4.70 -2.29 17.12
N ILE A 33 3.43 -1.93 16.89
CA ILE A 33 2.27 -2.52 17.56
C ILE A 33 1.26 -2.97 16.52
N LYS A 34 0.58 -4.07 16.79
CA LYS A 34 -0.60 -4.46 16.02
C LYS A 34 -1.81 -3.64 16.48
N ALA A 35 -2.65 -3.23 15.54
CA ALA A 35 -3.83 -2.43 15.84
C ALA A 35 -4.81 -3.12 16.79
N GLU A 36 -4.83 -4.46 16.79
CA GLU A 36 -5.65 -5.28 17.69
C GLU A 36 -5.28 -5.11 19.17
N GLU A 37 -4.03 -4.73 19.46
CA GLU A 37 -3.51 -4.58 20.81
C GLU A 37 -3.80 -3.20 21.42
N LEU A 38 -4.27 -2.24 20.58
CA LEU A 38 -4.48 -0.86 20.99
C LEU A 38 -5.80 -0.63 21.74
N GLU A 39 -6.82 -1.43 21.45
CA GLU A 39 -8.17 -1.23 22.00
C GLU A 39 -8.86 -2.57 22.35
N ASN A 40 -9.89 -2.48 23.18
CA ASN A 40 -10.69 -3.64 23.54
C ASN A 40 -11.53 -4.14 22.35
N THR A 41 -11.77 -5.45 22.27
CA THR A 41 -12.53 -6.11 21.20
C THR A 41 -13.94 -5.55 21.01
N GLU A 42 -14.61 -5.13 22.09
CA GLU A 42 -15.94 -4.53 22.02
C GLU A 42 -15.92 -3.16 21.33
N GLU A 43 -14.93 -2.32 21.65
CA GLU A 43 -14.79 -1.00 21.04
C GLU A 43 -14.38 -1.13 19.58
N LEU A 44 -13.47 -2.04 19.23
CA LEU A 44 -13.12 -2.35 17.85
C LEU A 44 -14.35 -2.77 17.04
N THR A 45 -15.20 -3.63 17.60
CA THR A 45 -16.44 -4.06 16.94
C THR A 45 -17.41 -2.88 16.72
N ARG A 46 -17.51 -1.97 17.67
CA ARG A 46 -18.34 -0.76 17.59
C ARG A 46 -17.85 0.18 16.49
N LEU A 47 -16.54 0.43 16.47
CA LEU A 47 -15.90 1.29 15.46
C LEU A 47 -16.06 0.70 14.06
N ARG A 48 -15.92 -0.61 13.92
CA ARG A 48 -16.12 -1.30 12.66
C ARG A 48 -17.56 -1.18 12.16
N LYS A 49 -18.55 -1.38 13.02
CA LYS A 49 -19.97 -1.20 12.64
C LYS A 49 -20.25 0.22 12.12
N ASN A 50 -19.68 1.25 12.77
CA ASN A 50 -19.81 2.63 12.32
C ASN A 50 -19.20 2.84 10.92
N LEU A 51 -18.01 2.29 10.68
CA LEU A 51 -17.33 2.36 9.40
C LEU A 51 -18.15 1.65 8.31
N ASP A 52 -18.65 0.46 8.58
CA ASP A 52 -19.46 -0.32 7.65
C ASP A 52 -20.75 0.40 7.28
N GLN A 53 -21.38 1.11 8.23
CA GLN A 53 -22.57 1.93 7.99
C GLN A 53 -22.29 3.07 7.01
N GLN A 54 -21.13 3.72 7.13
CA GLN A 54 -20.70 4.76 6.18
C GLN A 54 -20.35 4.16 4.81
N LEU A 55 -19.76 2.98 4.78
CA LEU A 55 -19.38 2.27 3.55
C LEU A 55 -20.59 1.74 2.77
N LEU A 56 -21.72 1.46 3.42
CA LEU A 56 -22.95 1.02 2.73
C LEU A 56 -23.40 2.01 1.66
N GLN A 57 -23.28 3.31 1.92
CA GLN A 57 -23.63 4.36 0.96
C GLN A 57 -22.69 4.37 -0.26
N LEU A 58 -21.46 3.87 -0.11
CA LEU A 58 -20.42 3.88 -1.14
C LEU A 58 -20.30 2.54 -1.89
N LYS A 59 -21.11 1.52 -1.55
CA LYS A 59 -21.03 0.17 -2.12
C LYS A 59 -21.03 0.14 -3.66
N ASN A 60 -21.90 0.94 -4.27
CA ASN A 60 -21.99 1.03 -5.74
C ASN A 60 -20.76 1.68 -6.35
N PHE A 61 -20.17 2.67 -5.68
CA PHE A 61 -18.94 3.32 -6.10
C PHE A 61 -17.75 2.35 -6.04
N ILE A 62 -17.64 1.58 -4.95
CA ILE A 62 -16.60 0.55 -4.77
C ILE A 62 -16.63 -0.46 -5.91
N SER A 63 -17.84 -0.97 -6.25
CA SER A 63 -17.98 -1.95 -7.33
C SER A 63 -17.58 -1.40 -8.70
N LYS A 64 -17.96 -0.15 -9.00
CA LYS A 64 -17.55 0.52 -10.25
C LYS A 64 -16.05 0.75 -10.32
N LEU A 65 -15.44 1.17 -9.19
CA LEU A 65 -14.01 1.40 -9.09
C LEU A 65 -13.22 0.10 -9.25
N ALA A 66 -13.66 -0.97 -8.59
CA ALA A 66 -13.06 -2.30 -8.69
C ALA A 66 -13.05 -2.80 -10.15
N ASN A 67 -14.20 -2.74 -10.82
CA ASN A 67 -14.32 -3.17 -12.21
C ASN A 67 -13.43 -2.34 -13.16
N LYS A 68 -13.35 -1.02 -12.93
CA LYS A 68 -12.50 -0.13 -13.75
C LYS A 68 -11.01 -0.43 -13.53
N LEU A 69 -10.61 -0.65 -12.28
CA LEU A 69 -9.23 -0.98 -11.93
C LEU A 69 -8.84 -2.34 -12.49
N GLN A 70 -9.68 -3.35 -12.29
CA GLN A 70 -9.46 -4.70 -12.82
C GLN A 70 -9.26 -4.68 -14.34
N ARG A 71 -10.12 -3.98 -15.09
CA ARG A 71 -9.95 -3.84 -16.55
C ARG A 71 -8.60 -3.21 -16.93
N LYS A 72 -8.17 -2.16 -16.19
CA LYS A 72 -6.88 -1.51 -16.44
C LYS A 72 -5.68 -2.40 -16.11
N LEU A 73 -5.78 -3.19 -15.04
CA LEU A 73 -4.74 -4.13 -14.67
C LEU A 73 -4.65 -5.27 -15.69
N LEU A 74 -5.77 -5.88 -16.04
CA LEU A 74 -5.82 -6.93 -17.07
C LEU A 74 -5.30 -6.44 -18.42
N ALA A 75 -5.61 -5.20 -18.82
CA ALA A 75 -5.11 -4.63 -20.08
C ALA A 75 -3.59 -4.43 -20.11
N LYS A 76 -2.92 -4.34 -18.95
CA LYS A 76 -1.47 -4.21 -18.83
C LYS A 76 -0.74 -5.54 -18.61
N GLN A 77 -1.47 -6.64 -18.47
CA GLN A 77 -0.86 -7.95 -18.33
C GLN A 77 -0.18 -8.36 -19.64
N ASN A 78 1.04 -8.85 -19.55
CA ASN A 78 1.70 -9.54 -20.63
C ASN A 78 0.99 -10.89 -20.81
N ARG A 79 0.29 -11.05 -21.95
CA ARG A 79 -0.36 -12.30 -22.29
C ARG A 79 0.72 -13.31 -22.63
N SER A 80 0.75 -14.44 -21.94
CA SER A 80 1.57 -15.58 -22.29
C SER A 80 0.68 -16.68 -22.89
N TRP A 81 1.29 -17.54 -23.70
CA TRP A 81 0.61 -18.63 -24.36
C TRP A 81 1.20 -19.95 -23.87
N ASN A 82 0.34 -20.90 -23.58
CA ASN A 82 0.73 -22.30 -23.48
C ASN A 82 0.63 -22.88 -24.87
N PHE A 83 1.72 -23.43 -25.35
CA PHE A 83 1.82 -24.06 -26.66
C PHE A 83 1.78 -25.59 -26.52
N ASP A 84 1.70 -26.28 -27.67
CA ASP A 84 1.75 -27.75 -27.75
C ASP A 84 0.61 -28.41 -26.95
N LEU A 85 -0.62 -27.94 -27.20
CA LEU A 85 -1.84 -28.48 -26.61
C LEU A 85 -2.62 -29.28 -27.67
N GLU A 86 -3.47 -30.20 -27.19
CA GLU A 86 -4.38 -31.00 -28.04
C GLU A 86 -5.64 -30.21 -28.41
N GLU A 87 -6.01 -29.20 -27.57
CA GLU A 87 -7.21 -28.40 -27.75
C GLU A 87 -6.91 -26.91 -27.53
N GLY A 88 -7.59 -26.04 -28.28
CA GLY A 88 -7.49 -24.57 -28.10
C GLY A 88 -7.53 -23.81 -29.42
N LEU A 89 -6.79 -22.71 -29.48
CA LEU A 89 -6.62 -21.90 -30.68
C LEU A 89 -5.51 -22.48 -31.52
N LEU A 90 -5.76 -22.69 -32.82
CA LEU A 90 -4.76 -23.26 -33.73
C LEU A 90 -3.53 -22.37 -33.84
N ASP A 91 -2.34 -22.91 -33.61
CA ASP A 91 -1.09 -22.22 -33.86
C ASP A 91 -0.62 -22.43 -35.30
N THR A 92 -0.81 -21.44 -36.16
CA THR A 92 -0.49 -21.50 -37.57
C THR A 92 1.00 -21.72 -37.83
N SER A 93 1.88 -21.36 -36.91
CA SER A 93 3.32 -21.57 -37.05
C SER A 93 3.70 -23.08 -36.99
N LYS A 94 2.84 -23.91 -36.41
CA LYS A 94 3.08 -25.35 -36.22
C LYS A 94 2.34 -26.27 -37.23
N LEU A 95 1.61 -25.68 -38.17
CA LEU A 95 0.93 -26.45 -39.25
C LEU A 95 1.86 -27.37 -40.04
N PRO A 96 3.10 -26.99 -40.39
CA PRO A 96 4.02 -27.93 -41.07
C PRO A 96 4.29 -29.21 -40.28
N ARG A 97 4.24 -29.15 -38.93
CA ARG A 97 4.44 -30.32 -38.08
C ARG A 97 3.32 -31.35 -38.19
N ILE A 98 2.06 -30.88 -38.34
CA ILE A 98 0.91 -31.79 -38.55
C ILE A 98 1.04 -32.55 -39.86
N ILE A 99 1.60 -31.95 -40.90
CA ILE A 99 1.79 -32.58 -42.19
C ILE A 99 2.88 -33.63 -42.12
N MET A 100 3.91 -33.43 -41.31
CA MET A 100 5.03 -34.36 -41.14
C MET A 100 4.67 -35.54 -40.22
N ASP A 101 3.91 -35.26 -39.13
CA ASP A 101 3.49 -36.28 -38.16
C ASP A 101 2.01 -36.08 -37.77
N PRO A 102 1.07 -36.70 -38.49
CA PRO A 102 -0.36 -36.57 -38.25
C PRO A 102 -0.83 -37.17 -36.91
N TYR A 103 -0.04 -38.08 -36.32
CA TYR A 103 -0.39 -38.75 -35.08
C TYR A 103 -0.07 -37.89 -33.84
N ASN A 104 0.74 -36.82 -33.99
CA ASN A 104 1.16 -35.96 -32.90
C ASN A 104 0.65 -34.53 -33.12
N SER A 105 -0.68 -34.37 -33.02
CA SER A 105 -1.39 -33.14 -33.38
C SER A 105 -1.31 -32.00 -32.33
N LEU A 106 -0.19 -31.92 -31.60
CA LEU A 106 0.05 -30.84 -30.60
C LEU A 106 0.27 -29.49 -31.27
N SER A 107 -0.78 -28.90 -31.84
CA SER A 107 -0.71 -27.67 -32.66
C SER A 107 -1.62 -26.55 -32.16
N PHE A 108 -2.19 -26.74 -30.99
CA PHE A 108 -3.04 -25.73 -30.40
C PHE A 108 -2.30 -24.96 -29.31
N LYS A 109 -2.74 -23.71 -29.09
CA LYS A 109 -2.29 -22.83 -28.04
C LYS A 109 -3.46 -22.29 -27.25
N LYS A 110 -3.27 -22.09 -25.96
CA LYS A 110 -4.25 -21.49 -25.06
C LYS A 110 -3.63 -20.33 -24.33
N GLU A 111 -4.39 -19.25 -24.18
CA GLU A 111 -3.98 -18.11 -23.38
C GLU A 111 -3.81 -18.54 -21.92
N LYS A 112 -2.65 -18.23 -21.35
CA LYS A 112 -2.35 -18.52 -19.95
C LYS A 112 -2.82 -17.35 -19.10
N ASP A 113 -3.76 -17.61 -18.20
CA ASP A 113 -4.14 -16.64 -17.17
C ASP A 113 -2.97 -16.43 -16.20
N ILE A 114 -2.40 -15.25 -16.22
CA ILE A 114 -1.35 -14.86 -15.28
C ILE A 114 -2.04 -14.23 -14.07
N GLU A 115 -1.97 -14.89 -12.93
CA GLU A 115 -2.41 -14.31 -11.68
C GLU A 115 -1.43 -13.20 -11.25
N PHE A 116 -1.96 -12.01 -10.96
CA PHE A 116 -1.19 -10.84 -10.49
C PHE A 116 -0.81 -11.02 -9.01
N LYS A 117 -0.01 -12.02 -8.68
CA LYS A 117 0.43 -12.28 -7.29
C LYS A 117 1.70 -11.55 -6.89
N ASP A 118 2.41 -10.96 -7.83
CA ASP A 118 3.75 -10.38 -7.62
C ASP A 118 3.75 -8.91 -7.22
N THR A 119 2.56 -8.30 -7.12
CA THR A 119 2.44 -6.89 -6.77
C THR A 119 1.92 -6.74 -5.35
N LEU A 120 2.67 -6.00 -4.53
CA LEU A 120 2.29 -5.58 -3.19
C LEU A 120 2.00 -4.07 -3.20
N VAL A 121 0.87 -3.68 -2.65
CA VAL A 121 0.51 -2.27 -2.45
C VAL A 121 0.47 -1.97 -0.96
N THR A 122 1.35 -1.08 -0.52
CA THR A 122 1.36 -0.58 0.87
C THR A 122 0.53 0.70 0.96
N ILE A 123 -0.47 0.70 1.83
CA ILE A 123 -1.27 1.88 2.17
C ILE A 123 -0.76 2.39 3.50
N LEU A 124 -0.17 3.59 3.50
CA LEU A 124 0.36 4.22 4.70
C LEU A 124 -0.59 5.30 5.19
N ILE A 125 -1.07 5.16 6.42
CA ILE A 125 -2.02 6.07 7.06
C ILE A 125 -1.29 6.93 8.09
N ASP A 126 -1.45 8.24 7.99
CA ASP A 126 -0.99 9.17 9.01
C ASP A 126 -1.99 9.19 10.17
N ASN A 127 -1.56 8.72 11.33
CA ASN A 127 -2.33 8.72 12.59
C ASN A 127 -1.92 9.86 13.52
N SER A 128 -1.27 10.88 12.99
CA SER A 128 -0.83 12.02 13.77
C SER A 128 -1.99 12.84 14.35
N GLY A 129 -1.66 13.70 15.29
CA GLY A 129 -2.60 14.56 16.00
C GLY A 129 -3.49 15.42 15.17
N SER A 130 -3.01 15.89 14.08
CA SER A 130 -3.74 16.73 13.15
C SER A 130 -4.84 15.98 12.41
N MET A 131 -4.72 14.67 12.28
CA MET A 131 -5.69 13.80 11.58
C MET A 131 -6.94 13.48 12.42
N ARG A 132 -7.00 13.93 13.68
CA ARG A 132 -8.14 13.64 14.57
C ARG A 132 -9.48 14.12 14.00
N GLY A 133 -10.52 13.29 14.10
CA GLY A 133 -11.88 13.59 13.65
C GLY A 133 -12.14 13.19 12.21
N LYS A 134 -12.68 14.11 11.40
CA LYS A 134 -13.03 13.82 10.00
C LYS A 134 -11.89 13.28 9.13
N PRO A 135 -10.67 13.82 9.17
CA PRO A 135 -9.60 13.36 8.27
C PRO A 135 -9.27 11.88 8.45
N ILE A 136 -9.14 11.40 9.69
CA ILE A 136 -8.83 9.98 9.94
C ILE A 136 -9.98 9.04 9.52
N SER A 137 -11.23 9.49 9.71
CA SER A 137 -12.40 8.71 9.27
C SER A 137 -12.42 8.57 7.75
N VAL A 138 -12.13 9.64 7.01
CA VAL A 138 -12.03 9.60 5.55
C VAL A 138 -10.88 8.73 5.11
N ALA A 139 -9.71 8.82 5.75
CA ALA A 139 -8.56 7.97 5.46
C ALA A 139 -8.90 6.48 5.67
N ALA A 140 -9.58 6.13 6.76
CA ALA A 140 -10.03 4.77 7.03
C ALA A 140 -11.00 4.23 5.95
N ILE A 141 -11.97 5.05 5.54
CA ILE A 141 -12.90 4.70 4.45
C ILE A 141 -12.15 4.47 3.15
N CYS A 142 -11.23 5.37 2.79
CA CYS A 142 -10.42 5.24 1.58
C CYS A 142 -9.54 3.99 1.61
N ALA A 143 -8.88 3.69 2.74
CA ALA A 143 -8.05 2.51 2.91
C ALA A 143 -8.88 1.22 2.78
N ASP A 144 -10.06 1.16 3.38
CA ASP A 144 -10.97 0.01 3.28
C ASP A 144 -11.46 -0.20 1.84
N ILE A 145 -11.86 0.88 1.15
CA ILE A 145 -12.29 0.82 -0.26
C ILE A 145 -11.15 0.33 -1.15
N LEU A 146 -9.96 0.88 -1.01
CA LEU A 146 -8.80 0.52 -1.80
C LEU A 146 -8.39 -0.93 -1.54
N SER A 147 -8.34 -1.35 -0.28
CA SER A 147 -7.99 -2.72 0.09
C SER A 147 -8.96 -3.73 -0.53
N ARG A 148 -10.27 -3.54 -0.37
CA ARG A 148 -11.30 -4.38 -1.00
C ARG A 148 -11.17 -4.44 -2.52
N THR A 149 -10.88 -3.29 -3.14
CA THR A 149 -10.78 -3.17 -4.59
C THR A 149 -9.55 -3.91 -5.12
N LEU A 150 -8.41 -3.73 -4.47
CA LEU A 150 -7.14 -4.33 -4.88
C LEU A 150 -7.14 -5.85 -4.65
N GLU A 151 -7.67 -6.33 -3.54
CA GLU A 151 -7.79 -7.78 -3.31
C GLU A 151 -8.69 -8.46 -4.33
N ARG A 152 -9.77 -7.82 -4.78
CA ARG A 152 -10.60 -8.32 -5.89
C ARG A 152 -9.82 -8.44 -7.20
N CYS A 153 -8.77 -7.67 -7.34
CA CYS A 153 -7.85 -7.72 -8.50
C CYS A 153 -6.67 -8.67 -8.27
N ALA A 154 -6.72 -9.51 -7.23
CA ALA A 154 -5.63 -10.43 -6.83
C ALA A 154 -4.30 -9.74 -6.53
N VAL A 155 -4.33 -8.46 -6.10
CA VAL A 155 -3.16 -7.70 -5.65
C VAL A 155 -3.05 -7.81 -4.15
N LYS A 156 -1.86 -8.12 -3.63
CA LYS A 156 -1.59 -8.12 -2.19
C LYS A 156 -1.61 -6.70 -1.65
N VAL A 157 -2.24 -6.50 -0.50
CA VAL A 157 -2.37 -5.18 0.13
C VAL A 157 -1.97 -5.27 1.59
N GLU A 158 -1.12 -4.36 2.02
CA GLU A 158 -0.86 -4.12 3.43
C GLU A 158 -1.30 -2.71 3.83
N ILE A 159 -1.70 -2.55 5.09
CA ILE A 159 -2.12 -1.27 5.65
C ILE A 159 -1.32 -1.02 6.91
N LEU A 160 -0.54 0.05 6.87
CA LEU A 160 0.32 0.48 7.95
C LEU A 160 -0.07 1.88 8.41
N GLY A 161 0.10 2.17 9.68
CA GLY A 161 -0.06 3.49 10.24
C GLY A 161 1.21 3.97 10.90
N PHE A 162 1.37 5.28 10.99
CA PHE A 162 2.46 5.87 11.74
C PHE A 162 1.97 7.07 12.55
N THR A 163 2.56 7.25 13.71
CA THR A 163 2.35 8.41 14.58
C THR A 163 3.56 8.66 15.46
N THR A 164 3.57 9.76 16.14
CA THR A 164 4.55 10.03 17.20
C THR A 164 3.97 9.65 18.55
N LYS A 165 4.76 8.97 19.39
CA LYS A 165 4.34 8.51 20.71
C LYS A 165 4.06 9.70 21.65
N HIS A 166 4.87 10.74 21.56
CA HIS A 166 4.77 11.95 22.38
C HIS A 166 4.72 13.21 21.54
N TRP A 167 4.01 14.23 21.97
CA TRP A 167 3.79 15.43 21.16
C TRP A 167 5.03 16.30 20.93
N LYS A 168 5.93 16.40 21.86
CA LYS A 168 7.09 17.32 21.76
C LYS A 168 8.43 16.61 21.93
N GLY A 169 8.60 15.47 21.34
CA GLY A 169 9.82 14.66 21.44
C GLY A 169 9.53 13.33 22.12
N GLY A 170 9.99 13.14 23.34
CA GLY A 170 9.89 11.89 24.08
C GLY A 170 11.24 11.47 24.62
N SER A 171 11.41 10.19 24.90
CA SER A 171 12.64 9.64 25.49
C SER A 171 13.88 9.89 24.63
N SER A 172 13.72 9.87 23.29
CA SER A 172 14.82 10.21 22.36
C SER A 172 15.30 11.65 22.56
N ARG A 173 14.39 12.58 22.73
CA ARG A 173 14.75 13.99 23.00
C ARG A 173 15.38 14.18 24.37
N GLU A 174 14.87 13.50 25.39
CA GLU A 174 15.48 13.55 26.74
C GLU A 174 16.91 13.00 26.73
N LYS A 175 17.15 11.89 26.04
CA LYS A 175 18.48 11.31 25.85
C LYS A 175 19.41 12.29 25.13
N TRP A 176 18.92 12.98 24.10
CA TRP A 176 19.68 14.00 23.40
C TRP A 176 20.04 15.21 24.30
N MET A 177 19.10 15.65 25.15
CA MET A 177 19.35 16.73 26.10
C MET A 177 20.40 16.36 27.14
N LYS A 178 20.43 15.10 27.58
CA LYS A 178 21.42 14.58 28.55
C LYS A 178 22.81 14.40 27.93
N ASN A 179 22.90 14.23 26.62
CA ASN A 179 24.16 14.01 25.90
C ASN A 179 24.68 15.29 25.24
N ASP A 180 24.71 16.42 25.96
CA ASP A 180 25.29 17.70 25.54
C ASP A 180 24.80 18.24 24.19
N LYS A 181 23.63 17.79 23.72
CA LYS A 181 22.93 18.29 22.51
C LYS A 181 23.84 18.29 21.26
N PRO A 182 24.30 17.12 20.78
CA PRO A 182 25.11 17.08 19.58
C PRO A 182 24.45 17.79 18.41
N THR A 183 25.25 18.44 17.56
CA THR A 183 24.77 19.12 16.37
C THR A 183 24.22 18.12 15.35
N LEU A 184 23.14 18.49 14.63
CA LEU A 184 22.49 17.67 13.59
C LEU A 184 21.98 16.30 14.10
N PRO A 185 21.14 16.28 15.13
CA PRO A 185 20.69 15.02 15.73
C PRO A 185 19.76 14.20 14.83
N GLY A 186 19.23 14.79 13.74
CA GLY A 186 18.17 14.18 12.95
C GLY A 186 16.84 14.15 13.69
N ARG A 187 16.15 13.03 13.65
CA ARG A 187 14.85 12.85 14.32
C ARG A 187 15.03 12.66 15.83
N LEU A 188 14.26 13.44 16.62
CA LEU A 188 14.22 13.40 18.09
C LEU A 188 12.85 12.93 18.64
N ASN A 189 11.94 12.50 17.79
CA ASN A 189 10.63 12.01 18.20
C ASN A 189 10.62 10.47 18.23
N ASP A 190 9.99 9.90 19.25
CA ASP A 190 9.72 8.46 19.31
C ASP A 190 8.56 8.15 18.37
N LEU A 191 8.75 7.20 17.45
CA LEU A 191 7.74 6.79 16.50
C LEU A 191 6.96 5.58 17.01
N ARG A 192 5.69 5.53 16.64
CA ARG A 192 4.85 4.35 16.76
C ARG A 192 4.37 3.95 15.38
N HIS A 193 4.71 2.72 14.99
CA HIS A 193 4.25 2.09 13.77
C HIS A 193 3.11 1.13 14.12
N ILE A 194 2.00 1.26 13.41
CA ILE A 194 0.79 0.47 13.66
C ILE A 194 0.55 -0.43 12.46
N ILE A 195 0.44 -1.73 12.69
CA ILE A 195 0.11 -2.70 11.65
C ILE A 195 -1.40 -2.96 11.72
N TYR A 196 -2.15 -2.43 10.74
CA TYR A 196 -3.58 -2.69 10.59
C TYR A 196 -3.85 -3.98 9.84
N LYS A 197 -3.08 -4.24 8.79
CA LYS A 197 -3.20 -5.43 7.96
C LYS A 197 -1.85 -5.77 7.35
N SER A 198 -1.39 -6.99 7.52
CA SER A 198 -0.20 -7.48 6.81
C SER A 198 -0.54 -7.96 5.39
N ALA A 199 0.46 -8.08 4.55
CA ALA A 199 0.32 -8.45 3.14
C ALA A 199 -0.35 -9.82 2.92
N ASP A 200 -0.07 -10.77 3.80
CA ASP A 200 -0.54 -12.16 3.67
C ASP A 200 -1.89 -12.42 4.35
N THR A 201 -2.39 -11.47 5.14
CA THR A 201 -3.71 -11.59 5.77
C THR A 201 -4.81 -11.13 4.78
N PRO A 202 -5.96 -11.83 4.71
CA PRO A 202 -7.07 -11.39 3.86
C PRO A 202 -7.72 -10.13 4.43
N TRP A 203 -8.42 -9.38 3.57
CA TRP A 203 -9.15 -8.17 3.98
C TRP A 203 -10.15 -8.42 5.12
N SER A 204 -10.72 -9.60 5.21
CA SER A 204 -11.63 -9.96 6.32
C SER A 204 -11.00 -9.74 7.70
N CYS A 205 -9.69 -9.83 7.83
CA CYS A 205 -8.99 -9.56 9.09
C CYS A 205 -9.00 -8.06 9.45
N LEU A 206 -9.11 -7.16 8.48
CA LEU A 206 -9.26 -5.71 8.70
C LEU A 206 -10.56 -5.35 9.45
N LEU A 207 -11.50 -6.29 9.55
CA LEU A 207 -12.74 -6.10 10.32
C LEU A 207 -12.48 -5.75 11.79
N TYR A 208 -11.35 -6.17 12.34
CA TYR A 208 -11.00 -5.98 13.76
C TYR A 208 -10.02 -4.83 14.00
N THR A 209 -9.48 -4.21 12.95
CA THR A 209 -8.37 -3.25 13.03
C THR A 209 -8.68 -1.93 12.33
N SER A 210 -9.81 -1.32 12.64
CA SER A 210 -10.12 -0.01 12.06
C SER A 210 -9.36 1.09 12.80
N PRO A 211 -8.71 2.06 12.11
CA PRO A 211 -8.04 3.16 12.78
C PRO A 211 -9.03 3.97 13.61
N SER A 212 -8.76 4.08 14.91
CA SER A 212 -9.58 4.83 15.86
C SER A 212 -9.05 6.25 16.01
N PRO A 213 -9.94 7.26 16.04
CA PRO A 213 -9.55 8.63 16.41
C PRO A 213 -9.05 8.74 17.85
N ARG A 214 -9.23 7.68 18.67
CA ARG A 214 -8.83 7.63 20.09
C ARG A 214 -7.44 7.04 20.33
N ASP A 215 -6.70 6.62 19.30
CA ASP A 215 -5.34 6.09 19.42
C ASP A 215 -4.34 7.14 19.98
N ARG A 216 -4.84 7.96 20.87
CA ARG A 216 -4.17 8.95 21.67
C ARG A 216 -4.69 8.94 23.07
N ASN A 217 -4.22 8.04 23.82
CA ASN A 217 -3.98 8.32 25.19
C ASN A 217 -2.51 8.66 25.31
N VAL A 218 -2.24 9.93 25.32
CA VAL A 218 -1.35 10.59 26.28
C VAL A 218 -1.59 12.10 26.18
#